data_c609751d4248fd5d52fbbf5479d15f03
#
_entry.id   c609751d4248fd5d52fbbf5479d15f03
#
_cell.length_a   1.000
_cell.length_b   1.000
_cell.length_c   1.000
_cell.angle_alpha   90.00
_cell.angle_beta   90.00
_cell.angle_gamma   90.00
#
_symmetry.space_group_name_H-M   'P 1'
#
loop_
_entity.id
_entity.type
_entity.pdbx_description
1 polymer ?
#
loop_
_entity_poly.entity_id
_entity_poly.type
_entity_poly.pdbx_seq_one_letter_code
_entity_poly.pdbx_strand_id
1 'polypeptide(L)'
;MDSVGWAHPSEPIAAMHLFLTAFEDVPDPRAGNTRHDLGELLVIAFVSVLCGATSCADMAAFGRSKERVFRDFLKLKHAIPSHDTFSAVFRMIDPKALDAAFGRVLADVAALLRAGESARTRMMVSAYAARLRLTLASVPADRGAELEAAIEALGLIALKGKVVTADALHCNRRTVAAINAGGGDWCLALKANQDSLLSDARACFATLKDGHPSAVTEEAGHGRAETRRAVVVSAKGLAEHHDFPGLKAFGRIEATRETVGATTCETRYFALSWVPAPDVLLATVRAHWAIENALHWQLDVSFREDAARNRKDNGPGNIAILRRRALDVMRRDTSNGSLSIKIKRAGWDDDFLRSVLNGLAAE
;
A
#
# COMPACT_ATOMS: atom_id res chain seq x y z
N MET A 1 -3.47 39.94 -35.25
CA MET A 1 -4.22 40.27 -34.01
C MET A 1 -5.09 39.06 -33.71
N ASP A 2 -4.47 38.06 -33.11
CA ASP A 2 -5.14 36.80 -32.81
C ASP A 2 -5.61 36.81 -31.35
N SER A 3 -6.90 36.62 -31.22
CA SER A 3 -7.63 36.62 -29.95
C SER A 3 -7.12 35.51 -29.05
N VAL A 4 -6.50 35.87 -27.93
CA VAL A 4 -6.23 34.97 -26.80
C VAL A 4 -7.60 34.51 -26.30
N GLY A 5 -7.94 33.27 -26.63
CA GLY A 5 -9.13 32.60 -26.10
C GLY A 5 -9.01 32.46 -24.60
N TRP A 6 -9.83 33.16 -23.86
CA TRP A 6 -10.01 32.94 -22.42
C TRP A 6 -10.63 31.57 -22.22
N ALA A 7 -9.95 30.74 -21.44
CA ALA A 7 -10.40 29.39 -21.09
C ALA A 7 -11.84 29.39 -20.56
N HIS A 8 -12.61 28.43 -21.03
CA HIS A 8 -13.97 28.13 -20.56
C HIS A 8 -13.99 27.96 -19.01
N PRO A 9 -15.11 28.30 -18.35
CA PRO A 9 -15.28 28.00 -16.94
C PRO A 9 -15.04 26.48 -16.74
N SER A 10 -14.09 26.16 -15.89
CA SER A 10 -13.67 24.79 -15.62
C SER A 10 -14.87 23.96 -15.20
N GLU A 11 -15.10 22.83 -15.88
CA GLU A 11 -16.08 21.84 -15.47
C GLU A 11 -15.89 21.47 -13.98
N PRO A 12 -16.98 21.32 -13.23
CA PRO A 12 -16.89 20.93 -11.83
C PRO A 12 -16.13 19.60 -11.73
N ILE A 13 -15.25 19.47 -10.73
CA ILE A 13 -14.45 18.26 -10.52
C ILE A 13 -15.41 17.14 -10.10
N ALA A 14 -15.89 16.35 -11.07
CA ALA A 14 -16.88 15.28 -10.87
C ALA A 14 -16.46 14.30 -9.78
N ALA A 15 -15.16 13.98 -9.71
CA ALA A 15 -14.63 13.09 -8.67
C ALA A 15 -14.83 13.62 -7.24
N MET A 16 -14.91 14.92 -7.02
CA MET A 16 -15.10 15.47 -5.68
C MET A 16 -16.50 15.18 -5.13
N HIS A 17 -17.53 15.08 -5.98
CA HIS A 17 -18.83 14.62 -5.55
C HIS A 17 -18.81 13.16 -5.08
N LEU A 18 -18.03 12.30 -5.74
CA LEU A 18 -17.85 10.90 -5.30
C LEU A 18 -17.22 10.83 -3.92
N PHE A 19 -16.19 11.65 -3.65
CA PHE A 19 -15.58 11.71 -2.32
C PHE A 19 -16.53 12.26 -1.27
N LEU A 20 -17.26 13.33 -1.55
CA LEU A 20 -18.24 13.89 -0.62
C LEU A 20 -19.30 12.86 -0.27
N THR A 21 -19.90 12.21 -1.28
CA THR A 21 -20.89 11.14 -1.08
C THR A 21 -20.31 9.96 -0.26
N ALA A 22 -19.07 9.53 -0.56
CA ALA A 22 -18.44 8.46 0.19
C ALA A 22 -18.15 8.85 1.65
N PHE A 23 -17.86 10.12 1.91
CA PHE A 23 -17.58 10.60 3.27
C PHE A 23 -18.86 10.88 4.09
N GLU A 24 -20.06 10.96 3.46
CA GLU A 24 -21.33 11.03 4.18
C GLU A 24 -21.54 9.81 5.10
N ASP A 25 -21.01 8.65 4.73
CA ASP A 25 -21.09 7.42 5.53
C ASP A 25 -20.03 7.35 6.66
N VAL A 26 -19.09 8.31 6.74
CA VAL A 26 -18.14 8.38 7.86
C VAL A 26 -18.85 9.02 9.05
N PRO A 27 -19.04 8.31 10.18
CA PRO A 27 -19.71 8.88 11.34
C PRO A 27 -18.92 10.10 11.85
N ASP A 28 -19.59 11.24 12.00
CA ASP A 28 -18.99 12.43 12.59
C ASP A 28 -18.81 12.24 14.10
N PRO A 29 -17.59 12.11 14.61
CA PRO A 29 -17.36 11.84 16.03
C PRO A 29 -17.50 13.09 16.91
N ARG A 30 -17.78 14.26 16.33
CA ARG A 30 -17.86 15.53 17.03
C ARG A 30 -19.26 15.76 17.60
N ALA A 31 -19.35 16.58 18.65
CA ALA A 31 -20.64 17.01 19.18
C ALA A 31 -21.42 17.86 18.15
N GLY A 32 -22.75 17.88 18.24
CA GLY A 32 -23.67 18.43 17.23
C GLY A 32 -23.60 19.95 16.93
N ASN A 33 -22.66 20.71 17.52
CA ASN A 33 -22.45 22.15 17.30
C ASN A 33 -21.24 22.46 16.40
N THR A 34 -20.91 21.56 15.48
CA THR A 34 -19.73 21.71 14.62
C THR A 34 -19.94 22.83 13.57
N ARG A 35 -18.90 23.63 13.36
CA ARG A 35 -18.91 24.72 12.36
C ARG A 35 -18.63 24.20 10.95
N HIS A 36 -17.70 23.25 10.82
CA HIS A 36 -17.24 22.76 9.53
C HIS A 36 -17.87 21.40 9.23
N ASP A 37 -18.36 21.22 8.01
CA ASP A 37 -18.82 19.95 7.49
C ASP A 37 -17.66 18.92 7.49
N LEU A 38 -17.95 17.66 7.87
CA LEU A 38 -16.93 16.62 7.95
C LEU A 38 -16.41 16.21 6.57
N GLY A 39 -17.32 16.05 5.59
CA GLY A 39 -16.95 15.68 4.24
C GLY A 39 -16.05 16.73 3.59
N GLU A 40 -16.41 18.03 3.71
CA GLU A 40 -15.58 19.14 3.23
C GLU A 40 -14.18 19.13 3.87
N LEU A 41 -14.12 18.91 5.20
CA LEU A 41 -12.85 18.84 5.93
C LEU A 41 -11.98 17.69 5.42
N LEU A 42 -12.55 16.50 5.22
CA LEU A 42 -11.83 15.33 4.71
C LEU A 42 -11.34 15.52 3.28
N VAL A 43 -12.14 16.15 2.41
CA VAL A 43 -11.73 16.50 1.05
C VAL A 43 -10.55 17.46 1.06
N ILE A 44 -10.63 18.54 1.85
CA ILE A 44 -9.52 19.50 1.97
C ILE A 44 -8.25 18.81 2.45
N ALA A 45 -8.34 17.97 3.47
CA ALA A 45 -7.21 17.23 4.01
C ALA A 45 -6.60 16.29 2.98
N PHE A 46 -7.42 15.53 2.27
CA PHE A 46 -6.97 14.58 1.23
C PHE A 46 -6.25 15.31 0.08
N VAL A 47 -6.86 16.36 -0.48
CA VAL A 47 -6.25 17.15 -1.55
C VAL A 47 -4.96 17.83 -1.07
N SER A 48 -4.93 18.30 0.18
CA SER A 48 -3.71 18.88 0.76
C SER A 48 -2.57 17.84 0.81
N VAL A 49 -2.86 16.60 1.27
CA VAL A 49 -1.86 15.51 1.32
C VAL A 49 -1.43 15.11 -0.09
N LEU A 50 -2.36 15.04 -1.04
CA LEU A 50 -2.08 14.80 -2.47
C LEU A 50 -1.08 15.82 -3.03
N CYS A 51 -1.16 17.07 -2.57
CA CYS A 51 -0.27 18.16 -2.95
C CYS A 51 0.96 18.32 -2.01
N GLY A 52 1.24 17.33 -1.17
CA GLY A 52 2.46 17.26 -0.36
C GLY A 52 2.37 17.83 1.06
N ALA A 53 1.18 18.12 1.59
CA ALA A 53 1.02 18.44 2.99
C ALA A 53 1.42 17.25 3.89
N THR A 54 2.21 17.52 4.93
CA THR A 54 2.75 16.50 5.83
C THR A 54 2.17 16.57 7.24
N SER A 55 1.49 17.69 7.57
CA SER A 55 0.91 17.97 8.88
C SER A 55 -0.46 18.65 8.79
N CYS A 56 -1.22 18.64 9.88
CA CYS A 56 -2.48 19.38 9.96
C CYS A 56 -2.29 20.91 9.79
N ALA A 57 -1.12 21.44 10.15
CA ALA A 57 -0.78 22.84 9.92
C ALA A 57 -0.63 23.12 8.41
N ASP A 58 0.02 22.19 7.68
CA ASP A 58 0.15 22.30 6.22
C ASP A 58 -1.22 22.20 5.54
N MET A 59 -2.11 21.29 6.00
CA MET A 59 -3.48 21.18 5.48
C MET A 59 -4.24 22.48 5.61
N ALA A 60 -4.18 23.12 6.79
CA ALA A 60 -4.83 24.40 6.99
C ALA A 60 -4.21 25.55 6.17
N ALA A 61 -2.88 25.55 5.99
CA ALA A 61 -2.18 26.55 5.19
C ALA A 61 -2.50 26.36 3.69
N PHE A 62 -2.41 25.13 3.19
CA PHE A 62 -2.75 24.77 1.81
C PHE A 62 -4.22 25.10 1.51
N GLY A 63 -5.14 24.70 2.40
CA GLY A 63 -6.56 25.00 2.26
C GLY A 63 -6.82 26.47 2.06
N ARG A 64 -6.20 27.35 2.91
CA ARG A 64 -6.31 28.81 2.74
C ARG A 64 -5.71 29.33 1.43
N SER A 65 -4.58 28.79 1.01
CA SER A 65 -3.93 29.21 -0.25
C SER A 65 -4.72 28.82 -1.49
N LYS A 66 -5.47 27.71 -1.42
CA LYS A 66 -6.29 27.15 -2.50
C LYS A 66 -7.80 27.30 -2.26
N GLU A 67 -8.22 28.17 -1.34
CA GLU A 67 -9.63 28.33 -0.97
C GLU A 67 -10.51 28.59 -2.20
N ARG A 68 -10.02 29.37 -3.19
CA ARG A 68 -10.74 29.64 -4.44
C ARG A 68 -11.02 28.33 -5.22
N VAL A 69 -10.06 27.44 -5.32
CA VAL A 69 -10.23 26.14 -6.00
C VAL A 69 -11.21 25.26 -5.24
N PHE A 70 -11.12 25.24 -3.91
CA PHE A 70 -12.06 24.47 -3.09
C PHE A 70 -13.49 24.97 -3.20
N ARG A 71 -13.70 26.29 -3.33
CA ARG A 71 -15.03 26.90 -3.50
C ARG A 71 -15.73 26.54 -4.82
N ASP A 72 -15.02 26.02 -5.79
CA ASP A 72 -15.63 25.54 -7.04
C ASP A 72 -16.50 24.28 -6.82
N PHE A 73 -16.27 23.54 -5.73
CA PHE A 73 -16.98 22.28 -5.42
C PHE A 73 -17.34 22.06 -3.95
N LEU A 74 -16.88 22.93 -3.02
CA LEU A 74 -17.25 22.92 -1.60
C LEU A 74 -18.01 24.21 -1.23
N LYS A 75 -18.95 24.10 -0.31
CA LYS A 75 -19.73 25.25 0.16
C LYS A 75 -18.91 26.19 1.06
N LEU A 76 -18.03 25.63 1.87
CA LEU A 76 -17.14 26.32 2.82
C LEU A 76 -17.86 27.44 3.61
N LYS A 77 -18.97 27.10 4.23
CA LYS A 77 -19.82 28.05 4.99
C LYS A 77 -19.03 28.82 6.05
N HIS A 78 -18.02 28.24 6.66
CA HIS A 78 -17.22 28.81 7.73
C HIS A 78 -15.73 28.90 7.36
N ALA A 79 -15.42 29.11 6.07
CA ALA A 79 -14.07 29.14 5.50
C ALA A 79 -13.28 27.82 5.75
N ILE A 80 -11.95 27.90 5.69
CA ILE A 80 -11.08 26.71 5.85
C ILE A 80 -10.88 26.36 7.31
N PRO A 81 -10.98 25.09 7.72
CA PRO A 81 -10.72 24.64 9.09
C PRO A 81 -9.32 25.00 9.58
N SER A 82 -9.18 25.25 10.88
CA SER A 82 -7.88 25.46 11.52
C SER A 82 -7.11 24.16 11.67
N HIS A 83 -5.80 24.23 11.91
CA HIS A 83 -4.97 23.06 12.17
C HIS A 83 -5.44 22.26 13.38
N ASP A 84 -5.96 22.91 14.42
CA ASP A 84 -6.53 22.26 15.60
C ASP A 84 -7.78 21.47 15.24
N THR A 85 -8.62 21.99 14.34
CA THR A 85 -9.82 21.32 13.85
C THR A 85 -9.44 20.03 13.10
N PHE A 86 -8.48 20.09 12.16
CA PHE A 86 -7.97 18.90 11.49
C PHE A 86 -7.39 17.89 12.49
N SER A 87 -6.56 18.35 13.41
CA SER A 87 -5.93 17.48 14.42
C SER A 87 -6.96 16.79 15.29
N ALA A 88 -7.97 17.52 15.79
CA ALA A 88 -9.03 16.97 16.63
C ALA A 88 -9.86 15.92 15.87
N VAL A 89 -10.26 16.23 14.63
CA VAL A 89 -11.03 15.33 13.80
C VAL A 89 -10.27 14.03 13.53
N PHE A 90 -9.01 14.09 13.08
CA PHE A 90 -8.21 12.89 12.81
C PHE A 90 -7.90 12.04 14.04
N ARG A 91 -7.92 12.63 15.23
CA ARG A 91 -7.80 11.87 16.48
C ARG A 91 -9.06 11.08 16.82
N MET A 92 -10.24 11.55 16.41
CA MET A 92 -11.54 10.98 16.78
C MET A 92 -12.13 10.03 15.72
N ILE A 93 -11.92 10.30 14.42
CA ILE A 93 -12.47 9.45 13.34
C ILE A 93 -11.98 8.02 13.48
N ASP A 94 -12.89 7.06 13.26
CA ASP A 94 -12.55 5.66 13.13
C ASP A 94 -11.77 5.44 11.81
N PRO A 95 -10.51 4.95 11.87
CA PRO A 95 -9.70 4.71 10.69
C PRO A 95 -10.34 3.76 9.67
N LYS A 96 -11.20 2.83 10.11
CA LYS A 96 -11.88 1.89 9.22
C LYS A 96 -13.02 2.52 8.46
N ALA A 97 -13.81 3.34 9.12
CA ALA A 97 -14.85 4.10 8.42
C ALA A 97 -14.22 5.00 7.35
N LEU A 98 -13.07 5.62 7.67
CA LEU A 98 -12.33 6.46 6.72
C LEU A 98 -11.76 5.64 5.55
N ASP A 99 -11.10 4.51 5.81
CA ASP A 99 -10.51 3.66 4.76
C ASP A 99 -11.59 3.03 3.87
N ALA A 100 -12.71 2.59 4.46
CA ALA A 100 -13.87 2.08 3.71
C ALA A 100 -14.49 3.15 2.80
N ALA A 101 -14.56 4.41 3.25
CA ALA A 101 -15.05 5.52 2.43
C ALA A 101 -14.17 5.73 1.20
N PHE A 102 -12.84 5.74 1.36
CA PHE A 102 -11.91 5.77 0.23
C PHE A 102 -12.04 4.56 -0.70
N GLY A 103 -12.28 3.36 -0.14
CA GLY A 103 -12.49 2.13 -0.92
C GLY A 103 -13.68 2.24 -1.88
N ARG A 104 -14.75 2.98 -1.50
CA ARG A 104 -15.92 3.21 -2.37
C ARG A 104 -15.64 4.13 -3.55
N VAL A 105 -14.73 5.08 -3.39
CA VAL A 105 -14.35 6.02 -4.46
C VAL A 105 -13.35 5.40 -5.43
N LEU A 106 -12.45 4.58 -4.91
CA LEU A 106 -11.40 3.93 -5.69
C LEU A 106 -11.90 2.53 -6.11
N ALA A 107 -12.78 2.45 -7.11
CA ALA A 107 -13.54 1.25 -7.49
C ALA A 107 -12.68 0.00 -7.73
N ASP A 108 -11.46 0.13 -8.25
CA ASP A 108 -10.51 -0.97 -8.41
C ASP A 108 -10.12 -1.62 -7.07
N VAL A 109 -10.15 -0.85 -5.99
CA VAL A 109 -9.90 -1.33 -4.63
C VAL A 109 -11.14 -2.02 -4.08
N ALA A 110 -12.32 -1.46 -4.32
CA ALA A 110 -13.59 -2.02 -3.83
C ALA A 110 -13.87 -3.43 -4.37
N ALA A 111 -13.52 -3.72 -5.63
CA ALA A 111 -13.68 -5.04 -6.23
C ALA A 111 -12.80 -6.13 -5.60
N LEU A 112 -11.76 -5.76 -4.84
CA LEU A 112 -10.81 -6.66 -4.20
C LEU A 112 -11.03 -6.82 -2.68
N LEU A 113 -11.90 -5.99 -2.08
CA LEU A 113 -12.17 -5.98 -0.65
C LEU A 113 -13.42 -6.81 -0.28
N ARG A 114 -13.42 -7.35 0.93
CA ARG A 114 -14.59 -7.87 1.64
C ARG A 114 -14.93 -6.90 2.78
N ALA A 115 -16.19 -6.73 3.10
CA ALA A 115 -16.62 -5.93 4.25
C ALA A 115 -16.20 -6.59 5.58
N GLY A 116 -15.55 -5.86 6.48
CA GLY A 116 -15.15 -6.35 7.79
C GLY A 116 -14.62 -5.23 8.71
N GLU A 117 -14.79 -5.41 10.02
CA GLU A 117 -14.65 -4.41 11.08
C GLU A 117 -13.24 -4.27 11.69
N SER A 118 -13.05 -3.15 12.25
CA SER A 118 -12.15 -2.36 13.10
C SER A 118 -11.09 -2.90 14.08
N ALA A 119 -9.93 -2.22 14.19
CA ALA A 119 -9.20 -1.95 15.44
C ALA A 119 -8.15 -0.82 15.35
N ARG A 120 -7.75 -0.27 16.50
CA ARG A 120 -6.87 0.91 16.69
C ARG A 120 -5.40 0.53 16.66
N THR A 121 -4.47 1.34 16.07
CA THR A 121 -3.13 1.62 16.62
C THR A 121 -2.03 2.13 15.68
N ARG A 122 -0.77 2.27 16.18
CA ARG A 122 0.34 3.13 15.74
C ARG A 122 1.21 2.62 14.58
N MET A 123 1.15 1.37 14.22
CA MET A 123 1.78 0.77 13.05
C MET A 123 0.70 0.37 12.04
N MET A 124 1.06 0.29 10.76
CA MET A 124 0.12 -0.09 9.71
C MET A 124 0.65 -1.35 9.02
N VAL A 125 -0.13 -2.41 9.04
CA VAL A 125 0.07 -3.55 8.15
C VAL A 125 -0.75 -3.31 6.89
N SER A 126 -0.10 -3.30 5.73
CA SER A 126 -0.74 -3.02 4.46
C SER A 126 -0.68 -4.22 3.53
N ALA A 127 -1.81 -4.59 2.96
CA ALA A 127 -1.87 -5.52 1.84
C ALA A 127 -1.81 -4.76 0.52
N TYR A 128 -0.90 -5.15 -0.36
CA TYR A 128 -0.56 -4.42 -1.56
C TYR A 128 -0.68 -5.30 -2.80
N ALA A 129 -1.43 -4.85 -3.81
CA ALA A 129 -1.53 -5.53 -5.09
C ALA A 129 -0.37 -5.13 -6.00
N ALA A 130 0.69 -5.95 -6.06
CA ALA A 130 1.93 -5.64 -6.75
C ALA A 130 1.74 -5.32 -8.25
N ARG A 131 0.84 -6.01 -8.96
CA ARG A 131 0.55 -5.78 -10.39
C ARG A 131 -0.17 -4.45 -10.62
N LEU A 132 -1.10 -4.09 -9.73
CA LEU A 132 -1.89 -2.86 -9.82
C LEU A 132 -1.19 -1.67 -9.16
N ARG A 133 -0.17 -1.92 -8.35
CA ARG A 133 0.54 -0.95 -7.52
C ARG A 133 -0.38 -0.18 -6.56
N LEU A 134 -1.42 -0.85 -6.05
CA LEU A 134 -2.43 -0.29 -5.17
C LEU A 134 -2.39 -0.92 -3.79
N THR A 135 -2.65 -0.11 -2.76
CA THR A 135 -2.89 -0.60 -1.41
C THR A 135 -4.32 -1.08 -1.28
N LEU A 136 -4.51 -2.39 -1.06
CA LEU A 136 -5.83 -3.01 -0.96
C LEU A 136 -6.46 -2.80 0.41
N ALA A 137 -5.69 -3.07 1.47
CA ALA A 137 -6.13 -2.92 2.84
C ALA A 137 -4.97 -2.41 3.70
N SER A 138 -5.29 -1.64 4.72
CA SER A 138 -4.33 -1.17 5.71
C SER A 138 -4.95 -1.29 7.10
N VAL A 139 -4.37 -2.15 7.93
CA VAL A 139 -4.84 -2.40 9.29
C VAL A 139 -3.84 -1.83 10.28
N PRO A 140 -4.28 -0.96 11.19
CA PRO A 140 -3.44 -0.49 12.28
C PRO A 140 -3.00 -1.65 13.16
N ALA A 141 -1.74 -1.65 13.57
CA ALA A 141 -1.19 -2.66 14.47
C ALA A 141 -0.59 -2.02 15.73
N ASP A 142 -0.85 -2.59 16.89
CA ASP A 142 -0.06 -2.31 18.08
C ASP A 142 1.33 -2.94 17.95
N ARG A 143 2.30 -2.41 18.68
CA ARG A 143 3.64 -3.00 18.71
C ARG A 143 3.57 -4.42 19.23
N GLY A 144 3.97 -5.38 18.40
CA GLY A 144 3.88 -6.81 18.70
C GLY A 144 2.56 -7.49 18.28
N ALA A 145 1.61 -6.74 17.67
CA ALA A 145 0.36 -7.27 17.14
C ALA A 145 0.32 -7.27 15.60
N GLU A 146 1.49 -7.24 14.96
CA GLU A 146 1.62 -7.21 13.49
C GLU A 146 1.03 -8.46 12.84
N LEU A 147 1.08 -9.60 13.52
CA LEU A 147 0.51 -10.85 13.04
C LEU A 147 -1.02 -10.80 12.99
N GLU A 148 -1.65 -10.31 14.04
CA GLU A 148 -3.10 -10.15 14.14
C GLU A 148 -3.60 -9.18 13.06
N ALA A 149 -2.92 -8.05 12.90
CA ALA A 149 -3.24 -7.07 11.88
C ALA A 149 -3.05 -7.62 10.45
N ALA A 150 -2.02 -8.45 10.22
CA ALA A 150 -1.83 -9.12 8.94
C ALA A 150 -2.97 -10.11 8.63
N ILE A 151 -3.39 -10.90 9.61
CA ILE A 151 -4.52 -11.84 9.47
C ILE A 151 -5.82 -11.07 9.19
N GLU A 152 -6.05 -9.97 9.90
CA GLU A 152 -7.21 -9.10 9.68
C GLU A 152 -7.17 -8.50 8.26
N ALA A 153 -6.03 -7.95 7.82
CA ALA A 153 -5.86 -7.41 6.47
C ALA A 153 -6.12 -8.47 5.38
N LEU A 154 -5.68 -9.71 5.58
CA LEU A 154 -5.96 -10.83 4.68
C LEU A 154 -7.45 -11.17 4.64
N GLY A 155 -8.16 -11.07 5.76
CA GLY A 155 -9.61 -11.27 5.83
C GLY A 155 -10.42 -10.26 5.02
N LEU A 156 -9.88 -9.07 4.78
CA LEU A 156 -10.50 -8.00 3.99
C LEU A 156 -10.36 -8.20 2.47
N ILE A 157 -9.59 -9.19 2.01
CA ILE A 157 -9.22 -9.34 0.59
C ILE A 157 -9.77 -10.64 0.02
N ALA A 158 -10.26 -10.59 -1.23
CA ALA A 158 -10.61 -11.80 -1.99
C ALA A 158 -9.34 -12.51 -2.46
N LEU A 159 -8.90 -13.55 -1.75
CA LEU A 159 -7.62 -14.23 -1.99
C LEU A 159 -7.68 -15.31 -3.06
N LYS A 160 -8.86 -15.81 -3.45
CA LYS A 160 -9.02 -16.89 -4.44
C LYS A 160 -8.29 -16.56 -5.74
N GLY A 161 -7.39 -17.46 -6.15
CA GLY A 161 -6.57 -17.32 -7.36
C GLY A 161 -5.46 -16.28 -7.27
N LYS A 162 -5.12 -15.82 -6.06
CA LYS A 162 -4.01 -14.89 -5.80
C LYS A 162 -2.91 -15.55 -4.99
N VAL A 163 -1.68 -15.07 -5.16
CA VAL A 163 -0.51 -15.48 -4.38
C VAL A 163 -0.20 -14.38 -3.38
N VAL A 164 -0.21 -14.72 -2.09
CA VAL A 164 0.23 -13.83 -1.01
C VAL A 164 1.72 -14.04 -0.80
N THR A 165 2.48 -12.95 -0.82
CA THR A 165 3.91 -12.96 -0.47
C THR A 165 4.12 -12.16 0.80
N ALA A 166 4.95 -12.65 1.70
CA ALA A 166 5.32 -11.93 2.90
C ALA A 166 6.74 -12.31 3.35
N ASP A 167 7.30 -11.47 4.22
CA ASP A 167 8.59 -11.73 4.84
C ASP A 167 8.51 -12.82 5.91
N ALA A 168 9.65 -13.13 6.54
CA ALA A 168 9.74 -14.24 7.48
C ALA A 168 8.91 -14.03 8.76
N LEU A 169 8.62 -12.81 9.18
CA LEU A 169 7.77 -12.54 10.35
C LEU A 169 6.39 -13.18 10.20
N HIS A 170 5.87 -13.18 8.99
CA HIS A 170 4.55 -13.73 8.64
C HIS A 170 4.61 -15.20 8.18
N CYS A 171 5.79 -15.83 8.15
CA CYS A 171 5.93 -17.26 7.86
C CYS A 171 5.58 -18.08 9.12
N ASN A 172 4.29 -18.30 9.34
CA ASN A 172 3.78 -19.06 10.48
C ASN A 172 2.43 -19.73 10.17
N ARG A 173 2.03 -20.70 11.01
CA ARG A 173 0.81 -21.52 10.82
C ARG A 173 -0.47 -20.70 10.74
N ARG A 174 -0.60 -19.64 11.55
CA ARG A 174 -1.80 -18.80 11.60
C ARG A 174 -2.00 -18.03 10.29
N THR A 175 -0.91 -17.47 9.76
CA THR A 175 -0.92 -16.75 8.47
C THR A 175 -1.31 -17.68 7.33
N VAL A 176 -0.67 -18.85 7.22
CA VAL A 176 -0.99 -19.80 6.13
C VAL A 176 -2.41 -20.35 6.24
N ALA A 177 -2.92 -20.57 7.46
CA ALA A 177 -4.31 -20.98 7.67
C ALA A 177 -5.30 -19.91 7.20
N ALA A 178 -5.04 -18.62 7.47
CA ALA A 178 -5.87 -17.52 7.03
C ALA A 178 -5.88 -17.38 5.49
N ILE A 179 -4.71 -17.52 4.84
CA ILE A 179 -4.61 -17.48 3.38
C ILE A 179 -5.34 -18.65 2.75
N ASN A 180 -5.13 -19.87 3.27
CA ASN A 180 -5.80 -21.09 2.79
C ASN A 180 -7.33 -21.00 2.93
N ALA A 181 -7.83 -20.47 4.05
CA ALA A 181 -9.25 -20.24 4.28
C ALA A 181 -9.84 -19.25 3.25
N GLY A 182 -9.06 -18.27 2.79
CA GLY A 182 -9.42 -17.34 1.73
C GLY A 182 -9.29 -17.92 0.31
N GLY A 183 -8.80 -19.14 0.15
CA GLY A 183 -8.57 -19.81 -1.14
C GLY A 183 -7.39 -19.23 -1.94
N GLY A 184 -6.45 -18.58 -1.27
CA GLY A 184 -5.22 -18.05 -1.85
C GLY A 184 -4.05 -19.04 -1.78
N ASP A 185 -3.06 -18.83 -2.64
CA ASP A 185 -1.73 -19.44 -2.53
C ASP A 185 -0.77 -18.52 -1.78
N TRP A 186 0.36 -19.05 -1.32
CA TRP A 186 1.34 -18.26 -0.59
C TRP A 186 2.79 -18.65 -0.89
N CYS A 187 3.66 -17.63 -0.91
CA CYS A 187 5.11 -17.71 -1.00
C CYS A 187 5.69 -16.87 0.15
N LEU A 188 6.17 -17.52 1.21
CA LEU A 188 6.63 -16.88 2.43
C LEU A 188 8.13 -17.07 2.60
N ALA A 189 8.85 -15.99 2.94
CA ALA A 189 10.28 -16.07 3.20
C ALA A 189 10.53 -16.93 4.45
N LEU A 190 11.50 -17.86 4.35
CA LEU A 190 11.84 -18.81 5.40
C LEU A 190 13.18 -18.43 6.03
N LYS A 191 13.17 -18.18 7.33
CA LYS A 191 14.35 -17.81 8.13
C LYS A 191 14.38 -18.59 9.44
N ALA A 192 15.30 -18.24 10.34
CA ALA A 192 15.51 -18.91 11.61
C ALA A 192 14.32 -18.88 12.59
N ASN A 193 13.29 -18.07 12.35
CA ASN A 193 12.03 -18.14 13.10
C ASN A 193 11.24 -19.45 12.87
N GLN A 194 11.61 -20.21 11.82
CA GLN A 194 11.12 -21.55 11.50
C GLN A 194 12.33 -22.48 11.28
N ASP A 195 13.16 -22.66 12.30
CA ASP A 195 14.50 -23.27 12.18
C ASP A 195 14.47 -24.72 11.68
N SER A 196 13.58 -25.56 12.24
CA SER A 196 13.43 -26.95 11.79
C SER A 196 12.98 -27.05 10.34
N LEU A 197 11.98 -26.24 9.94
CA LEU A 197 11.49 -26.20 8.57
C LEU A 197 12.57 -25.68 7.60
N LEU A 198 13.37 -24.70 8.01
CA LEU A 198 14.51 -24.19 7.24
C LEU A 198 15.62 -25.24 7.09
N SER A 199 15.88 -26.01 8.16
CA SER A 199 16.86 -27.11 8.13
C SER A 199 16.46 -28.18 7.09
N ASP A 200 15.20 -28.60 7.11
CA ASP A 200 14.69 -29.58 6.14
C ASP A 200 14.64 -29.03 4.72
N ALA A 201 14.31 -27.74 4.55
CA ALA A 201 14.42 -27.09 3.26
C ALA A 201 15.87 -27.15 2.73
N ARG A 202 16.86 -26.80 3.55
CA ARG A 202 18.29 -26.90 3.17
C ARG A 202 18.70 -28.32 2.81
N ALA A 203 18.26 -29.31 3.58
CA ALA A 203 18.52 -30.72 3.30
C ALA A 203 17.94 -31.16 1.96
N CYS A 204 16.71 -30.74 1.61
CA CYS A 204 16.10 -31.02 0.30
C CYS A 204 16.95 -30.43 -0.85
N PHE A 205 17.49 -29.23 -0.70
CA PHE A 205 18.34 -28.62 -1.72
C PHE A 205 19.74 -29.26 -1.79
N ALA A 206 20.28 -29.79 -0.69
CA ALA A 206 21.56 -30.46 -0.67
C ALA A 206 21.58 -31.81 -1.39
N THR A 207 20.40 -32.46 -1.54
CA THR A 207 20.26 -33.75 -2.25
C THR A 207 20.00 -33.61 -3.76
N LEU A 208 19.98 -32.37 -4.28
CA LEU A 208 19.73 -32.13 -5.71
C LEU A 208 20.87 -32.66 -6.58
N LYS A 209 20.47 -33.33 -7.64
CA LYS A 209 21.40 -33.79 -8.70
C LYS A 209 21.67 -32.68 -9.69
N ASP A 210 22.80 -32.80 -10.41
CA ASP A 210 23.10 -31.95 -11.54
C ASP A 210 21.98 -32.02 -12.59
N GLY A 211 21.66 -30.87 -13.19
CA GLY A 211 20.60 -30.76 -14.19
C GLY A 211 19.18 -30.54 -13.62
N HIS A 212 19.05 -30.35 -12.28
CA HIS A 212 17.73 -29.99 -11.73
C HIS A 212 17.23 -28.66 -12.33
N PRO A 213 15.93 -28.56 -12.70
CA PRO A 213 15.36 -27.37 -13.32
C PRO A 213 15.65 -26.08 -12.52
N SER A 214 16.19 -25.08 -13.19
CA SER A 214 16.48 -23.78 -12.60
C SER A 214 16.17 -22.67 -13.60
N ALA A 215 15.90 -21.45 -13.10
CA ALA A 215 15.79 -20.26 -13.90
C ALA A 215 16.82 -19.24 -13.44
N VAL A 216 17.34 -18.45 -14.38
CA VAL A 216 18.33 -17.40 -14.12
C VAL A 216 17.83 -16.08 -14.70
N THR A 217 18.03 -15.01 -13.98
CA THR A 217 17.82 -13.64 -14.48
C THR A 217 19.09 -12.83 -14.23
N GLU A 218 19.46 -12.03 -15.22
CA GLU A 218 20.63 -11.14 -15.16
C GLU A 218 20.18 -9.71 -15.39
N GLU A 219 20.66 -8.79 -14.56
CA GLU A 219 20.36 -7.37 -14.64
C GLU A 219 21.63 -6.57 -14.46
N ALA A 220 21.86 -5.60 -15.33
CA ALA A 220 22.96 -4.67 -15.23
C ALA A 220 22.43 -3.22 -15.20
N GLY A 221 22.94 -2.40 -14.30
CA GLY A 221 22.55 -1.00 -14.22
C GLY A 221 23.24 -0.28 -13.06
N HIS A 222 23.40 1.03 -13.19
CA HIS A 222 23.99 1.88 -12.14
C HIS A 222 25.33 1.38 -11.57
N GLY A 223 26.20 0.81 -12.44
CA GLY A 223 27.54 0.33 -12.04
C GLY A 223 27.51 -1.00 -11.27
N ARG A 224 26.43 -1.77 -11.35
CA ARG A 224 26.30 -3.11 -10.75
C ARG A 224 25.72 -4.10 -11.73
N ALA A 225 26.14 -5.36 -11.63
CA ALA A 225 25.47 -6.51 -12.24
C ALA A 225 24.87 -7.38 -11.14
N GLU A 226 23.69 -7.93 -11.37
CA GLU A 226 23.01 -8.80 -10.42
C GLU A 226 22.45 -10.01 -11.16
N THR A 227 22.91 -11.21 -10.75
CA THR A 227 22.43 -12.50 -11.26
C THR A 227 21.62 -13.18 -10.18
N ARG A 228 20.40 -13.63 -10.51
CA ARG A 228 19.55 -14.40 -9.60
C ARG A 228 19.25 -15.77 -10.20
N ARG A 229 19.48 -16.82 -9.44
CA ARG A 229 19.16 -18.20 -9.80
C ARG A 229 18.09 -18.74 -8.86
N ALA A 230 16.99 -19.26 -9.39
CA ALA A 230 15.95 -19.94 -8.64
C ALA A 230 15.91 -21.43 -8.90
N VAL A 231 15.60 -22.19 -7.85
CA VAL A 231 15.36 -23.63 -7.87
C VAL A 231 14.14 -23.92 -6.99
N VAL A 232 13.30 -24.88 -7.40
CA VAL A 232 12.12 -25.32 -6.65
C VAL A 232 12.21 -26.81 -6.39
N VAL A 233 11.93 -27.24 -5.15
CA VAL A 233 11.89 -28.66 -4.76
C VAL A 233 10.57 -28.99 -4.07
N SER A 234 10.10 -30.23 -4.23
CA SER A 234 8.91 -30.69 -3.53
C SER A 234 9.16 -30.83 -2.02
N ALA A 235 8.20 -30.42 -1.20
CA ALA A 235 8.19 -30.60 0.26
C ALA A 235 7.26 -31.75 0.68
N LYS A 236 7.15 -32.80 -0.16
CA LYS A 236 6.25 -33.95 0.08
C LYS A 236 6.51 -34.60 1.44
N GLY A 237 5.46 -34.75 2.26
CA GLY A 237 5.53 -35.33 3.60
C GLY A 237 5.98 -34.36 4.70
N LEU A 238 6.45 -33.16 4.37
CA LEU A 238 6.93 -32.20 5.37
C LEU A 238 5.82 -31.28 5.90
N ALA A 239 4.68 -31.20 5.22
CA ALA A 239 3.53 -30.42 5.68
C ALA A 239 2.99 -30.99 7.00
N GLU A 240 2.79 -32.29 7.09
CA GLU A 240 2.32 -33.00 8.28
C GLU A 240 3.41 -33.03 9.36
N HIS A 241 4.67 -33.28 8.98
CA HIS A 241 5.80 -33.33 9.91
C HIS A 241 5.98 -32.03 10.69
N HIS A 242 5.81 -30.87 10.02
CA HIS A 242 5.96 -29.57 10.62
C HIS A 242 4.63 -28.94 11.09
N ASP A 243 3.51 -29.64 10.93
CA ASP A 243 2.17 -29.05 11.14
C ASP A 243 2.05 -27.70 10.42
N PHE A 244 2.43 -27.67 9.13
CA PHE A 244 2.45 -26.45 8.30
C PHE A 244 1.47 -26.60 7.13
N PRO A 245 0.18 -26.24 7.34
CA PRO A 245 -0.90 -26.62 6.46
C PRO A 245 -0.75 -25.98 5.07
N GLY A 246 -0.85 -26.83 4.04
CA GLY A 246 -0.78 -26.40 2.64
C GLY A 246 0.64 -26.26 2.08
N LEU A 247 1.69 -26.60 2.82
CA LEU A 247 3.07 -26.66 2.31
C LEU A 247 3.19 -27.71 1.21
N LYS A 248 3.67 -27.34 0.00
CA LYS A 248 3.88 -28.25 -1.13
C LYS A 248 5.29 -28.24 -1.68
N ALA A 249 6.00 -27.12 -1.54
CA ALA A 249 7.34 -26.97 -2.08
C ALA A 249 8.19 -25.99 -1.27
N PHE A 250 9.50 -26.09 -1.50
CA PHE A 250 10.46 -25.06 -1.11
C PHE A 250 11.05 -24.41 -2.34
N GLY A 251 11.27 -23.10 -2.25
CA GLY A 251 12.01 -22.30 -3.21
C GLY A 251 13.36 -21.87 -2.66
N ARG A 252 14.41 -21.89 -3.48
CA ARG A 252 15.70 -21.28 -3.17
C ARG A 252 16.04 -20.27 -4.25
N ILE A 253 16.44 -19.06 -3.84
CA ILE A 253 16.97 -18.04 -4.72
C ILE A 253 18.37 -17.66 -4.25
N GLU A 254 19.34 -17.80 -5.13
CA GLU A 254 20.73 -17.36 -4.98
C GLU A 254 20.91 -16.07 -5.78
N ALA A 255 21.26 -14.98 -5.11
CA ALA A 255 21.50 -13.69 -5.72
C ALA A 255 22.97 -13.33 -5.61
N THR A 256 23.65 -13.19 -6.74
CA THR A 256 25.03 -12.69 -6.82
C THR A 256 24.99 -11.26 -7.32
N ARG A 257 25.57 -10.35 -6.55
CA ARG A 257 25.70 -8.94 -6.91
C ARG A 257 27.16 -8.59 -7.05
N GLU A 258 27.53 -8.08 -8.22
CA GLU A 258 28.85 -7.59 -8.57
C GLU A 258 28.83 -6.07 -8.66
N THR A 259 29.75 -5.44 -7.96
CA THR A 259 30.02 -4.00 -7.99
C THR A 259 31.51 -3.78 -8.23
N VAL A 260 31.91 -2.54 -8.53
CA VAL A 260 33.33 -2.22 -8.66
C VAL A 260 34.05 -2.54 -7.33
N GLY A 261 34.83 -3.64 -7.33
CA GLY A 261 35.63 -4.06 -6.19
C GLY A 261 35.00 -5.03 -5.18
N ALA A 262 33.75 -5.45 -5.37
CA ALA A 262 33.11 -6.43 -4.46
C ALA A 262 32.07 -7.30 -5.16
N THR A 263 32.11 -8.60 -4.82
CA THR A 263 31.04 -9.56 -5.17
C THR A 263 30.41 -10.06 -3.89
N THR A 264 29.08 -9.99 -3.80
CA THR A 264 28.31 -10.51 -2.68
C THR A 264 27.35 -11.59 -3.18
N CYS A 265 27.19 -12.66 -2.39
CA CYS A 265 26.23 -13.73 -2.67
C CYS A 265 25.28 -13.88 -1.48
N GLU A 266 24.00 -13.92 -1.76
CA GLU A 266 22.94 -14.13 -0.77
C GLU A 266 22.04 -15.28 -1.19
N THR A 267 21.75 -16.21 -0.25
CA THR A 267 20.83 -17.31 -0.47
C THR A 267 19.59 -17.12 0.39
N ARG A 268 18.42 -17.16 -0.25
CA ARG A 268 17.11 -17.04 0.41
C ARG A 268 16.27 -18.27 0.15
N TYR A 269 15.54 -18.71 1.19
CA TYR A 269 14.63 -19.83 1.12
C TYR A 269 13.19 -19.37 1.31
N PHE A 270 12.27 -20.09 0.67
CA PHE A 270 10.84 -19.80 0.68
C PHE A 270 10.04 -21.07 0.88
N ALA A 271 8.98 -20.99 1.68
CA ALA A 271 7.95 -22.01 1.78
C ALA A 271 6.80 -21.66 0.85
N LEU A 272 6.24 -22.65 0.12
CA LEU A 272 5.29 -22.46 -0.98
C LEU A 272 4.09 -23.38 -0.83
N SER A 273 2.87 -22.85 -1.09
CA SER A 273 1.62 -23.63 -1.09
C SER A 273 1.37 -24.36 -2.43
N TRP A 274 2.18 -24.12 -3.45
CA TRP A 274 2.12 -24.78 -4.76
C TRP A 274 3.54 -25.10 -5.24
N VAL A 275 3.64 -25.79 -6.36
CA VAL A 275 4.94 -26.14 -6.99
C VAL A 275 5.09 -25.30 -8.26
N PRO A 276 5.63 -24.08 -8.20
CA PRO A 276 5.86 -23.26 -9.38
C PRO A 276 7.03 -23.76 -10.23
N ALA A 277 7.05 -23.36 -11.50
CA ALA A 277 8.29 -23.37 -12.27
C ALA A 277 9.28 -22.34 -11.69
N PRO A 278 10.61 -22.54 -11.81
CA PRO A 278 11.60 -21.66 -11.20
C PRO A 278 11.53 -20.19 -11.64
N ASP A 279 11.16 -19.91 -12.88
CA ASP A 279 10.96 -18.56 -13.43
C ASP A 279 9.74 -17.87 -12.78
N VAL A 280 8.67 -18.63 -12.51
CA VAL A 280 7.49 -18.13 -11.76
C VAL A 280 7.87 -17.77 -10.34
N LEU A 281 8.74 -18.56 -9.68
CA LEU A 281 9.25 -18.21 -8.35
C LEU A 281 10.05 -16.89 -8.38
N LEU A 282 10.95 -16.72 -9.36
CA LEU A 282 11.69 -15.46 -9.55
C LEU A 282 10.75 -14.27 -9.70
N ALA A 283 9.76 -14.39 -10.59
CA ALA A 283 8.78 -13.33 -10.83
C ALA A 283 7.96 -13.01 -9.57
N THR A 284 7.54 -14.04 -8.82
CA THR A 284 6.77 -13.90 -7.57
C THR A 284 7.56 -13.17 -6.48
N VAL A 285 8.80 -13.59 -6.25
CA VAL A 285 9.66 -12.96 -5.24
C VAL A 285 10.05 -11.55 -5.66
N ARG A 286 10.27 -11.31 -6.96
CA ARG A 286 10.53 -9.97 -7.48
C ARG A 286 9.33 -9.03 -7.28
N ALA A 287 8.11 -9.53 -7.49
CA ALA A 287 6.90 -8.77 -7.23
C ALA A 287 6.73 -8.41 -5.73
N HIS A 288 7.19 -9.27 -4.81
CA HIS A 288 7.22 -8.95 -3.38
C HIS A 288 8.05 -7.69 -3.08
N TRP A 289 9.24 -7.57 -3.69
CA TRP A 289 10.11 -6.40 -3.50
C TRP A 289 9.53 -5.11 -4.08
N ALA A 290 8.49 -5.21 -4.92
CA ALA A 290 7.82 -4.03 -5.42
C ALA A 290 7.12 -3.23 -4.30
N ILE A 291 6.70 -3.88 -3.19
CA ILE A 291 6.10 -3.17 -2.06
C ILE A 291 7.11 -2.23 -1.38
N GLU A 292 8.36 -2.68 -1.19
CA GLU A 292 9.41 -1.87 -0.57
C GLU A 292 9.69 -0.59 -1.40
N ASN A 293 9.93 -0.76 -2.70
CA ASN A 293 10.28 0.35 -3.58
C ASN A 293 9.07 1.20 -4.00
N ALA A 294 7.93 0.57 -4.21
CA ALA A 294 6.76 1.28 -4.72
C ALA A 294 5.90 1.85 -3.60
N LEU A 295 5.77 1.19 -2.44
CA LEU A 295 4.93 1.69 -1.34
C LEU A 295 5.78 2.35 -0.25
N HIS A 296 6.57 1.58 0.50
CA HIS A 296 7.26 2.08 1.69
C HIS A 296 8.20 3.22 1.38
N TRP A 297 9.12 3.03 0.42
CA TRP A 297 10.04 4.10 0.02
C TRP A 297 9.33 5.37 -0.45
N GLN A 298 8.20 5.25 -1.18
CA GLN A 298 7.44 6.41 -1.63
C GLN A 298 6.73 7.12 -0.48
N LEU A 299 6.18 6.39 0.48
CA LEU A 299 5.57 6.96 1.66
C LEU A 299 6.60 7.73 2.51
N ASP A 300 7.81 7.19 2.65
CA ASP A 300 8.86 7.81 3.45
C ASP A 300 9.50 9.00 2.73
N VAL A 301 9.85 8.86 1.45
CA VAL A 301 10.57 9.91 0.71
C VAL A 301 9.62 11.00 0.21
N SER A 302 8.48 10.62 -0.40
CA SER A 302 7.57 11.58 -1.05
C SER A 302 6.56 12.17 -0.07
N PHE A 303 6.05 11.37 0.88
CA PHE A 303 5.03 11.79 1.86
C PHE A 303 5.58 11.97 3.28
N ARG A 304 6.87 11.72 3.53
CA ARG A 304 7.57 11.87 4.82
C ARG A 304 6.85 11.14 5.96
N GLU A 305 6.43 9.90 5.74
CA GLU A 305 5.64 9.15 6.72
C GLU A 305 6.43 8.94 8.02
N ASP A 306 7.71 8.56 7.95
CA ASP A 306 8.58 8.37 9.12
C ASP A 306 8.79 9.63 9.94
N ALA A 307 8.78 10.80 9.29
CA ALA A 307 8.91 12.09 9.94
C ALA A 307 7.60 12.60 10.57
N ALA A 308 6.51 11.84 10.48
CA ALA A 308 5.20 12.25 10.99
C ALA A 308 5.22 12.46 12.50
N ARG A 309 4.65 13.58 12.94
CA ARG A 309 4.58 13.99 14.37
C ARG A 309 3.23 13.72 15.03
N ASN A 310 2.24 13.25 14.29
CA ASN A 310 0.95 12.84 14.81
C ASN A 310 1.12 11.58 15.65
N ARG A 311 0.85 11.66 16.98
CA ARG A 311 1.15 10.53 17.89
C ARG A 311 0.00 10.19 18.83
N LYS A 312 -1.14 10.87 18.71
CA LYS A 312 -2.26 10.71 19.63
C LYS A 312 -3.44 10.04 18.97
N ASP A 313 -4.06 9.11 19.68
CA ASP A 313 -5.32 8.44 19.35
C ASP A 313 -5.28 7.84 17.92
N ASN A 314 -6.31 8.01 17.12
CA ASN A 314 -6.40 7.53 15.74
C ASN A 314 -5.63 8.41 14.72
N GLY A 315 -5.07 9.55 15.16
CA GLY A 315 -4.40 10.51 14.28
C GLY A 315 -3.34 9.92 13.36
N PRO A 316 -2.37 9.11 13.86
CA PRO A 316 -1.37 8.47 13.02
C PRO A 316 -1.98 7.58 11.93
N GLY A 317 -2.95 6.73 12.29
CA GLY A 317 -3.62 5.81 11.37
C GLY A 317 -4.37 6.54 10.26
N ASN A 318 -5.16 7.55 10.63
CA ASN A 318 -5.94 8.32 9.66
C ASN A 318 -5.06 9.10 8.67
N ILE A 319 -3.97 9.71 9.14
CA ILE A 319 -3.02 10.41 8.25
C ILE A 319 -2.29 9.41 7.34
N ALA A 320 -1.94 8.22 7.85
CA ALA A 320 -1.34 7.17 7.03
C ALA A 320 -2.29 6.69 5.93
N ILE A 321 -3.60 6.56 6.21
CA ILE A 321 -4.61 6.26 5.19
C ILE A 321 -4.62 7.33 4.10
N LEU A 322 -4.69 8.62 4.47
CA LEU A 322 -4.68 9.72 3.48
C LEU A 322 -3.44 9.65 2.58
N ARG A 323 -2.24 9.38 3.12
CA ARG A 323 -1.01 9.28 2.34
C ARG A 323 -1.05 8.13 1.34
N ARG A 324 -1.51 6.94 1.77
CA ARG A 324 -1.63 5.77 0.90
C ARG A 324 -2.61 6.02 -0.23
N ARG A 325 -3.76 6.62 0.07
CA ARG A 325 -4.77 6.95 -0.93
C ARG A 325 -4.31 8.06 -1.88
N ALA A 326 -3.59 9.07 -1.38
CA ALA A 326 -2.97 10.08 -2.21
C ALA A 326 -1.89 9.48 -3.15
N LEU A 327 -1.10 8.52 -2.65
CA LEU A 327 -0.14 7.78 -3.47
C LEU A 327 -0.85 6.96 -4.57
N ASP A 328 -1.93 6.26 -4.23
CA ASP A 328 -2.71 5.46 -5.18
C ASP A 328 -3.27 6.35 -6.31
N VAL A 329 -3.81 7.52 -5.97
CA VAL A 329 -4.32 8.50 -6.93
C VAL A 329 -3.21 9.07 -7.82
N MET A 330 -2.09 9.50 -7.23
CA MET A 330 -0.98 10.06 -8.01
C MET A 330 -0.34 9.06 -8.98
N ARG A 331 -0.46 7.77 -8.72
CA ARG A 331 0.05 6.71 -9.61
C ARG A 331 -0.82 6.48 -10.84
N ARG A 332 -2.09 6.82 -10.78
CA ARG A 332 -2.99 6.74 -11.94
C ARG A 332 -2.67 7.80 -13.00
N ASP A 333 -2.07 8.91 -12.59
CA ASP A 333 -1.63 9.92 -13.55
C ASP A 333 -0.48 9.41 -14.42
N THR A 334 -0.71 9.37 -15.73
CA THR A 334 0.22 8.86 -16.74
C THR A 334 1.17 9.91 -17.29
N SER A 335 1.08 11.17 -16.84
CA SER A 335 1.97 12.25 -17.28
C SER A 335 3.43 11.95 -16.93
N ASN A 336 4.35 12.53 -17.70
CA ASN A 336 5.78 12.40 -17.45
C ASN A 336 6.20 13.08 -16.13
N GLY A 337 7.14 12.46 -15.43
CA GLY A 337 7.72 12.98 -14.20
C GLY A 337 7.77 11.97 -13.06
N SER A 338 8.68 12.18 -12.12
CA SER A 338 8.72 11.40 -10.89
C SER A 338 7.51 11.73 -10.00
N LEU A 339 7.13 10.81 -9.10
CA LEU A 339 6.04 11.03 -8.16
C LEU A 339 6.22 12.33 -7.36
N SER A 340 7.42 12.60 -6.88
CA SER A 340 7.74 13.83 -6.15
C SER A 340 7.50 15.10 -6.98
N ILE A 341 7.78 15.06 -8.28
CA ILE A 341 7.50 16.18 -9.19
C ILE A 341 5.99 16.33 -9.41
N LYS A 342 5.27 15.25 -9.60
CA LYS A 342 3.81 15.27 -9.77
C LYS A 342 3.09 15.83 -8.53
N ILE A 343 3.49 15.42 -7.33
CA ILE A 343 2.97 15.96 -6.05
C ILE A 343 3.19 17.49 -5.98
N LYS A 344 4.40 17.96 -6.28
CA LYS A 344 4.71 19.39 -6.29
C LYS A 344 3.92 20.13 -7.36
N ARG A 345 3.85 19.54 -8.58
CA ARG A 345 3.08 20.13 -9.68
C ARG A 345 1.61 20.29 -9.31
N ALA A 346 0.98 19.30 -8.68
CA ALA A 346 -0.40 19.41 -8.19
C ALA A 346 -0.58 20.56 -7.19
N GLY A 347 0.45 20.86 -6.39
CA GLY A 347 0.44 22.03 -5.49
C GLY A 347 0.57 23.38 -6.19
N TRP A 348 1.24 23.46 -7.34
CA TRP A 348 1.54 24.71 -8.03
C TRP A 348 0.58 25.02 -9.20
N ASP A 349 0.06 23.98 -9.87
CA ASP A 349 -0.69 24.02 -11.11
C ASP A 349 -2.11 23.50 -10.85
N ASP A 350 -3.07 24.42 -10.80
CA ASP A 350 -4.48 24.10 -10.50
C ASP A 350 -5.12 23.26 -11.61
N ASP A 351 -4.71 23.43 -12.88
CA ASP A 351 -5.24 22.66 -14.00
C ASP A 351 -4.71 21.22 -13.93
N PHE A 352 -3.44 21.03 -13.58
CA PHE A 352 -2.89 19.71 -13.34
C PHE A 352 -3.58 19.02 -12.14
N LEU A 353 -3.79 19.74 -11.05
CA LEU A 353 -4.54 19.21 -9.91
C LEU A 353 -5.95 18.75 -10.32
N ARG A 354 -6.67 19.57 -11.07
CA ARG A 354 -8.00 19.23 -11.59
C ARG A 354 -7.95 17.99 -12.49
N SER A 355 -6.96 17.89 -13.36
CA SER A 355 -6.75 16.73 -14.24
C SER A 355 -6.55 15.44 -13.44
N VAL A 356 -5.68 15.47 -12.41
CA VAL A 356 -5.44 14.31 -11.51
C VAL A 356 -6.72 13.89 -10.79
N LEU A 357 -7.50 14.86 -10.28
CA LEU A 357 -8.73 14.58 -9.56
C LEU A 357 -9.84 14.07 -10.50
N ASN A 358 -9.98 14.63 -11.70
CA ASN A 358 -10.99 14.20 -12.68
C ASN A 358 -10.69 12.83 -13.27
N GLY A 359 -9.41 12.44 -13.36
CA GLY A 359 -9.01 11.08 -13.75
C GLY A 359 -9.59 9.97 -12.87
N LEU A 360 -10.09 10.31 -11.68
CA LEU A 360 -10.76 9.36 -10.76
C LEU A 360 -12.22 9.09 -11.13
N ALA A 361 -12.85 9.96 -11.92
CA ALA A 361 -14.25 9.83 -12.32
C ALA A 361 -14.42 9.20 -13.73
N ALA A 362 -13.31 8.94 -14.44
CA ALA A 362 -13.33 8.49 -15.84
C ALA A 362 -13.38 6.95 -15.99
N GLU A 363 -13.47 6.20 -14.91
CA GLU A 363 -13.62 4.74 -14.85
C GLU A 363 -15.00 4.39 -14.23
#